data_3e65af7233614d6ac3acfa611463d9c4
#
_entry.id   3e65af7233614d6ac3acfa611463d9c4
#
_cell.length_a   1.000
_cell.length_b   1.000
_cell.length_c   1.000
_cell.angle_alpha   90.00
_cell.angle_beta   90.00
_cell.angle_gamma   90.00
#
_symmetry.space_group_name_H-M   'P 1'
#
loop_
_entity.id
_entity.type
_entity.pdbx_description
1 polymer ?
#
loop_
_entity_poly.entity_id
_entity_poly.type
_entity_poly.pdbx_seq_one_letter_code
_entity_poly.pdbx_strand_id
1 'polypeptide(L)'
;MISTIHNKGGRAVALETTYRRSVEFWKGTVQGTPGDWSGPTPCTDWDVRALVNHVVGEDRWTKPLVDGMTIAEVGDTLDGDLLGEEDPKGVARAAADEALTAVAERLPAGGKVHLSYGEEDIEEYIRQLVADHLIHGWDLAVATGQHRTLDPELVAEVAAWFRDREDIYRSSGSIAERPTSAKGGDPQADLLIAFGRNPDWAPNPRTR
;
A
#
# COMPACT_ATOMS: atom_id res chain seq x y z
N MET A 1 -22.36 -14.59 -25.19
CA MET A 1 -20.96 -14.11 -25.14
C MET A 1 -20.80 -12.60 -24.89
N ILE A 2 -21.84 -11.77 -25.01
CA ILE A 2 -21.78 -10.28 -24.83
C ILE A 2 -21.80 -9.85 -23.35
N SER A 3 -22.40 -10.64 -22.45
CA SER A 3 -22.56 -10.28 -21.03
C SER A 3 -21.25 -10.31 -20.21
N THR A 4 -20.27 -11.12 -20.59
CA THR A 4 -19.00 -11.29 -19.84
C THR A 4 -18.01 -10.14 -20.08
N ILE A 5 -18.04 -9.52 -21.25
CA ILE A 5 -17.13 -8.43 -21.63
C ILE A 5 -17.53 -7.13 -20.93
N HIS A 6 -18.84 -6.84 -20.82
CA HIS A 6 -19.35 -5.65 -20.12
C HIS A 6 -19.03 -5.66 -18.62
N ASN A 7 -18.98 -6.83 -17.99
CA ASN A 7 -18.68 -6.94 -16.55
C ASN A 7 -17.18 -6.75 -16.25
N LYS A 8 -16.29 -7.17 -17.14
CA LYS A 8 -14.84 -6.98 -16.93
C LYS A 8 -14.42 -5.52 -16.99
N GLY A 9 -14.92 -4.75 -17.97
CA GLY A 9 -14.61 -3.32 -18.06
C GLY A 9 -15.09 -2.52 -16.85
N GLY A 10 -16.28 -2.80 -16.33
CA GLY A 10 -16.82 -2.15 -15.14
C GLY A 10 -16.01 -2.46 -13.87
N ARG A 11 -15.51 -3.70 -13.73
CA ARG A 11 -14.67 -4.10 -12.60
C ARG A 11 -13.29 -3.44 -12.62
N ALA A 12 -12.66 -3.34 -13.80
CA ALA A 12 -11.37 -2.68 -13.95
C ALA A 12 -11.46 -1.18 -13.61
N VAL A 13 -12.50 -0.48 -14.08
CA VAL A 13 -12.76 0.94 -13.76
C VAL A 13 -13.00 1.14 -12.26
N ALA A 14 -13.76 0.25 -11.61
CA ALA A 14 -13.98 0.32 -10.18
C ALA A 14 -12.67 0.13 -9.41
N LEU A 15 -11.85 -0.87 -9.76
CA LEU A 15 -10.57 -1.13 -9.10
C LEU A 15 -9.56 0.01 -9.35
N GLU A 16 -9.50 0.58 -10.55
CA GLU A 16 -8.66 1.76 -10.83
C GLU A 16 -9.06 2.94 -9.94
N THR A 17 -10.37 3.16 -9.76
CA THR A 17 -10.87 4.23 -8.89
C THR A 17 -10.47 3.99 -7.44
N THR A 18 -10.60 2.76 -6.94
CA THR A 18 -10.18 2.37 -5.59
C THR A 18 -8.68 2.57 -5.40
N TYR A 19 -7.86 2.12 -6.36
CA TYR A 19 -6.42 2.31 -6.34
C TYR A 19 -6.04 3.79 -6.32
N ARG A 20 -6.60 4.60 -7.20
CA ARG A 20 -6.37 6.05 -7.22
C ARG A 20 -6.67 6.70 -5.87
N ARG A 21 -7.79 6.34 -5.21
CA ARG A 21 -8.17 6.89 -3.90
C ARG A 21 -7.15 6.50 -2.82
N SER A 22 -6.65 5.27 -2.80
CA SER A 22 -5.63 4.83 -1.84
C SER A 22 -4.30 5.56 -2.06
N VAL A 23 -3.87 5.73 -3.31
CA VAL A 23 -2.66 6.48 -3.67
C VAL A 23 -2.79 7.97 -3.32
N GLU A 24 -3.92 8.61 -3.58
CA GLU A 24 -4.11 10.02 -3.21
C GLU A 24 -4.13 10.23 -1.69
N PHE A 25 -4.69 9.30 -0.92
CA PHE A 25 -4.57 9.30 0.54
C PHE A 25 -3.10 9.22 0.98
N TRP A 26 -2.33 8.28 0.42
CA TRP A 26 -0.90 8.13 0.67
C TRP A 26 -0.12 9.41 0.34
N LYS A 27 -0.27 9.95 -0.88
CA LYS A 27 0.37 11.20 -1.32
C LYS A 27 0.08 12.36 -0.38
N GLY A 28 -1.20 12.51 0.02
CA GLY A 28 -1.61 13.55 0.96
C GLY A 28 -0.92 13.42 2.32
N THR A 29 -0.80 12.18 2.83
CA THR A 29 -0.15 11.89 4.10
C THR A 29 1.36 12.17 4.03
N VAL A 30 2.04 11.74 2.97
CA VAL A 30 3.47 12.06 2.74
C VAL A 30 3.69 13.58 2.68
N GLN A 31 2.84 14.30 1.96
CA GLN A 31 2.95 15.76 1.85
C GLN A 31 2.78 16.45 3.21
N GLY A 32 1.88 15.95 4.07
CA GLY A 32 1.63 16.45 5.42
C GLY A 32 2.70 16.06 6.45
N THR A 33 3.61 15.14 6.13
CA THR A 33 4.65 14.65 7.04
C THR A 33 5.63 15.77 7.40
N PRO A 34 5.95 16.02 8.70
CA PRO A 34 6.95 17.00 9.10
C PRO A 34 8.38 16.59 8.67
N GLY A 35 9.33 17.52 8.78
CA GLY A 35 10.69 17.35 8.25
C GLY A 35 11.56 16.29 8.93
N ASP A 36 11.24 15.88 10.15
CA ASP A 36 11.97 14.81 10.85
C ASP A 36 11.31 13.45 10.56
N TRP A 37 12.04 12.59 9.84
CA TRP A 37 11.57 11.28 9.41
C TRP A 37 12.23 10.12 10.17
N SER A 38 12.94 10.40 11.26
CA SER A 38 13.58 9.39 12.12
C SER A 38 12.65 8.82 13.19
N GLY A 39 11.41 9.32 13.28
CA GLY A 39 10.42 8.89 14.27
C GLY A 39 9.93 7.46 14.06
N PRO A 40 9.52 6.76 15.14
CA PRO A 40 9.01 5.39 15.06
C PRO A 40 7.65 5.34 14.36
N THR A 41 7.35 4.18 13.76
CA THR A 41 6.06 3.88 13.13
C THR A 41 5.40 2.65 13.77
N PRO A 42 4.12 2.35 13.45
CA PRO A 42 3.49 1.08 13.83
C PRO A 42 4.19 -0.16 13.27
N CYS A 43 4.94 -0.04 12.16
CA CYS A 43 5.85 -1.06 11.67
C CYS A 43 7.14 -0.99 12.48
N THR A 44 7.30 -1.86 13.48
CA THR A 44 8.34 -1.76 14.51
C THR A 44 9.78 -1.73 13.99
N ASP A 45 10.02 -2.27 12.79
CA ASP A 45 11.34 -2.33 12.16
C ASP A 45 11.65 -1.11 11.29
N TRP A 46 10.68 -0.18 11.13
CA TRP A 46 10.79 0.98 10.25
C TRP A 46 10.53 2.29 10.99
N ASP A 47 11.42 3.24 10.82
CA ASP A 47 11.14 4.65 11.06
C ASP A 47 10.29 5.23 9.90
N VAL A 48 9.91 6.50 10.01
CA VAL A 48 9.14 7.20 8.98
C VAL A 48 9.83 7.15 7.61
N ARG A 49 11.17 7.30 7.58
CA ARG A 49 11.92 7.28 6.31
C ARG A 49 11.87 5.91 5.65
N ALA A 50 12.13 4.85 6.41
CA ALA A 50 12.10 3.49 5.91
C ALA A 50 10.69 3.09 5.41
N LEU A 51 9.63 3.51 6.14
CA LEU A 51 8.25 3.31 5.72
C LEU A 51 7.96 3.99 4.38
N VAL A 52 8.33 5.25 4.22
CA VAL A 52 8.11 5.97 2.97
C VAL A 52 8.94 5.39 1.83
N ASN A 53 10.20 4.99 2.10
CA ASN A 53 11.05 4.33 1.12
C ASN A 53 10.47 3.01 0.62
N HIS A 54 9.87 2.22 1.52
CA HIS A 54 9.20 0.97 1.15
C HIS A 54 8.07 1.22 0.13
N VAL A 55 7.15 2.13 0.43
CA VAL A 55 6.02 2.40 -0.49
C VAL A 55 6.49 3.03 -1.80
N VAL A 56 7.53 3.86 -1.78
CA VAL A 56 8.17 4.35 -3.02
C VAL A 56 8.75 3.20 -3.83
N GLY A 57 9.30 2.18 -3.18
CA GLY A 57 9.73 0.94 -3.83
C GLY A 57 8.57 0.24 -4.55
N GLU A 58 7.45 0.02 -3.85
CA GLU A 58 6.25 -0.59 -4.43
C GLU A 58 5.71 0.21 -5.61
N ASP A 59 5.66 1.53 -5.50
CA ASP A 59 5.24 2.42 -6.60
C ASP A 59 6.16 2.29 -7.82
N ARG A 60 7.48 2.26 -7.62
CA ARG A 60 8.45 2.12 -8.71
C ARG A 60 8.45 0.74 -9.34
N TRP A 61 8.19 -0.31 -8.56
CA TRP A 61 8.00 -1.67 -9.07
C TRP A 61 6.71 -1.81 -9.90
N THR A 62 5.70 -0.97 -9.66
CA THR A 62 4.39 -1.08 -10.31
C THR A 62 4.51 -1.02 -11.83
N LYS A 63 5.20 -0.01 -12.38
CA LYS A 63 5.29 0.15 -13.85
C LYS A 63 5.96 -1.04 -14.55
N PRO A 64 7.18 -1.47 -14.21
CA PRO A 64 7.81 -2.61 -14.88
C PRO A 64 6.97 -3.89 -14.75
N LEU A 65 6.35 -4.16 -13.60
CA LEU A 65 5.55 -5.37 -13.40
C LEU A 65 4.27 -5.38 -14.24
N VAL A 66 3.53 -4.26 -14.30
CA VAL A 66 2.31 -4.20 -15.13
C VAL A 66 2.65 -4.14 -16.63
N ASP A 67 3.87 -3.74 -17.00
CA ASP A 67 4.41 -3.85 -18.35
C ASP A 67 4.87 -5.27 -18.72
N GLY A 68 4.84 -6.20 -17.75
CA GLY A 68 5.14 -7.62 -17.95
C GLY A 68 6.61 -8.01 -17.75
N MET A 69 7.43 -7.12 -17.17
CA MET A 69 8.80 -7.45 -16.80
C MET A 69 8.82 -8.39 -15.59
N THR A 70 9.82 -9.25 -15.57
CA THR A 70 10.13 -10.10 -14.40
C THR A 70 11.03 -9.36 -13.41
N ILE A 71 11.04 -9.83 -12.15
CA ILE A 71 11.98 -9.32 -11.13
C ILE A 71 13.43 -9.40 -11.61
N ALA A 72 13.80 -10.49 -12.28
CA ALA A 72 15.15 -10.69 -12.79
C ALA A 72 15.54 -9.69 -13.90
N GLU A 73 14.58 -9.25 -14.73
CA GLU A 73 14.82 -8.24 -15.77
C GLU A 73 14.98 -6.85 -15.23
N VAL A 74 14.29 -6.50 -14.13
CA VAL A 74 14.47 -5.22 -13.42
C VAL A 74 15.81 -5.21 -12.65
N GLY A 75 16.20 -6.36 -12.09
CA GLY A 75 17.44 -6.53 -11.32
C GLY A 75 17.41 -5.73 -10.02
N ASP A 76 18.56 -5.17 -9.64
CA ASP A 76 18.81 -4.45 -8.40
C ASP A 76 18.62 -2.93 -8.50
N THR A 77 18.07 -2.44 -9.61
CA THR A 77 17.93 -1.00 -9.88
C THR A 77 17.00 -0.27 -8.93
N LEU A 78 16.14 -1.00 -8.23
CA LEU A 78 15.17 -0.49 -7.28
C LEU A 78 15.49 -0.89 -5.82
N ASP A 79 16.73 -1.32 -5.55
CA ASP A 79 17.18 -1.66 -4.21
C ASP A 79 17.70 -0.42 -3.44
N GLY A 80 17.65 -0.50 -2.11
CA GLY A 80 18.23 0.49 -1.22
C GLY A 80 17.40 1.75 -0.98
N ASP A 81 18.07 2.89 -0.83
CA ASP A 81 17.40 4.19 -0.59
C ASP A 81 17.00 4.84 -1.91
N LEU A 82 15.70 4.85 -2.18
CA LEU A 82 15.09 5.41 -3.38
C LEU A 82 14.67 6.88 -3.21
N LEU A 83 14.68 7.39 -1.97
CA LEU A 83 14.21 8.74 -1.66
C LEU A 83 15.25 9.83 -1.93
N GLY A 84 16.54 9.50 -1.75
CA GLY A 84 17.59 10.50 -1.77
C GLY A 84 17.45 11.53 -0.62
N GLU A 85 18.29 12.58 -0.63
CA GLU A 85 18.36 13.53 0.49
C GLU A 85 17.63 14.84 0.23
N GLU A 86 17.56 15.30 -1.05
CA GLU A 86 17.15 16.68 -1.39
C GLU A 86 15.63 16.90 -1.30
N ASP A 87 14.82 16.01 -1.92
CA ASP A 87 13.35 16.16 -1.98
C ASP A 87 12.63 14.81 -1.85
N PRO A 88 12.66 14.15 -0.69
CA PRO A 88 12.03 12.85 -0.51
C PRO A 88 10.50 12.87 -0.75
N LYS A 89 9.82 14.00 -0.47
CA LYS A 89 8.38 14.15 -0.75
C LYS A 89 8.10 14.26 -2.26
N GLY A 90 8.93 14.97 -2.98
CA GLY A 90 8.83 15.07 -4.45
C GLY A 90 9.10 13.74 -5.11
N VAL A 91 10.07 12.97 -4.61
CA VAL A 91 10.36 11.61 -5.10
C VAL A 91 9.17 10.67 -4.86
N ALA A 92 8.61 10.65 -3.66
CA ALA A 92 7.45 9.82 -3.34
C ALA A 92 6.24 10.19 -4.20
N ARG A 93 5.97 11.48 -4.40
CA ARG A 93 4.89 11.93 -5.28
C ARG A 93 5.11 11.48 -6.72
N ALA A 94 6.33 11.63 -7.25
CA ALA A 94 6.63 11.27 -8.64
C ALA A 94 6.49 9.77 -8.87
N ALA A 95 6.93 8.92 -7.93
CA ALA A 95 6.77 7.48 -8.00
C ALA A 95 5.29 7.08 -8.02
N ALA A 96 4.49 7.64 -7.11
CA ALA A 96 3.05 7.41 -7.04
C ALA A 96 2.31 7.86 -8.32
N ASP A 97 2.67 9.01 -8.90
CA ASP A 97 2.07 9.51 -10.14
C ASP A 97 2.43 8.61 -11.34
N GLU A 98 3.65 8.08 -11.40
CA GLU A 98 4.06 7.10 -12.42
C GLU A 98 3.29 5.78 -12.28
N ALA A 99 3.15 5.26 -11.05
CA ALA A 99 2.38 4.06 -10.77
C ALA A 99 0.91 4.23 -11.15
N LEU A 100 0.27 5.35 -10.81
CA LEU A 100 -1.11 5.68 -11.22
C LEU A 100 -1.27 5.65 -12.74
N THR A 101 -0.33 6.23 -13.47
CA THR A 101 -0.36 6.26 -14.94
C THR A 101 -0.24 4.87 -15.52
N ALA A 102 0.72 4.07 -15.03
CA ALA A 102 0.95 2.71 -15.51
C ALA A 102 -0.26 1.80 -15.27
N VAL A 103 -0.87 1.89 -14.09
CA VAL A 103 -2.08 1.11 -13.76
C VAL A 103 -3.26 1.52 -14.64
N ALA A 104 -3.51 2.82 -14.85
CA ALA A 104 -4.60 3.30 -15.70
C ALA A 104 -4.47 2.82 -17.16
N GLU A 105 -3.24 2.72 -17.66
CA GLU A 105 -2.97 2.24 -19.03
C GLU A 105 -3.10 0.73 -19.17
N ARG A 106 -2.69 -0.06 -18.17
CA ARG A 106 -2.56 -1.52 -18.28
C ARG A 106 -3.71 -2.31 -17.71
N LEU A 107 -4.30 -1.87 -16.60
CA LEU A 107 -5.39 -2.61 -15.92
C LEU A 107 -6.59 -2.92 -16.82
N PRO A 108 -7.05 -2.03 -17.72
CA PRO A 108 -8.19 -2.33 -18.59
C PRO A 108 -7.96 -3.52 -19.55
N ALA A 109 -6.71 -3.77 -19.94
CA ALA A 109 -6.35 -4.90 -20.79
C ALA A 109 -6.32 -6.23 -20.01
N GLY A 110 -6.20 -6.17 -18.69
CA GLY A 110 -5.94 -7.36 -17.86
C GLY A 110 -4.56 -7.94 -18.12
N GLY A 111 -4.34 -9.15 -17.65
CA GLY A 111 -3.08 -9.88 -17.87
C GLY A 111 -2.47 -10.38 -16.57
N LYS A 112 -1.21 -10.78 -16.66
CA LYS A 112 -0.40 -11.31 -15.56
C LYS A 112 0.76 -10.38 -15.24
N VAL A 113 1.17 -10.40 -13.97
CA VAL A 113 2.39 -9.78 -13.46
C VAL A 113 3.30 -10.88 -12.90
N HIS A 114 4.61 -10.65 -12.89
CA HIS A 114 5.61 -11.60 -12.40
C HIS A 114 6.14 -11.13 -11.04
N LEU A 115 5.56 -11.67 -9.96
CA LEU A 115 5.94 -11.35 -8.59
C LEU A 115 6.99 -12.32 -8.05
N SER A 116 7.60 -12.03 -6.91
CA SER A 116 8.64 -12.85 -6.29
C SER A 116 8.18 -14.28 -5.94
N TYR A 117 6.88 -14.48 -5.76
CA TYR A 117 6.27 -15.77 -5.46
C TYR A 117 5.63 -16.47 -6.69
N GLY A 118 5.69 -15.86 -7.88
CA GLY A 118 5.15 -16.40 -9.12
C GLY A 118 4.29 -15.43 -9.91
N GLU A 119 3.60 -15.96 -10.92
CA GLU A 119 2.66 -15.18 -11.72
C GLU A 119 1.36 -14.92 -10.97
N GLU A 120 0.86 -13.69 -11.07
CA GLU A 120 -0.39 -13.26 -10.47
C GLU A 120 -1.26 -12.49 -11.47
N ASP A 121 -2.59 -12.45 -11.26
CA ASP A 121 -3.47 -11.59 -12.05
C ASP A 121 -3.20 -10.11 -11.72
N ILE A 122 -3.15 -9.25 -12.74
CA ILE A 122 -2.94 -7.81 -12.56
C ILE A 122 -3.97 -7.20 -11.60
N GLU A 123 -5.24 -7.63 -11.63
CA GLU A 123 -6.26 -7.15 -10.69
C GLU A 123 -5.92 -7.51 -9.24
N GLU A 124 -5.35 -8.70 -9.00
CA GLU A 124 -4.95 -9.14 -7.67
C GLU A 124 -3.75 -8.33 -7.18
N TYR A 125 -2.75 -8.11 -8.03
CA TYR A 125 -1.60 -7.25 -7.71
C TYR A 125 -2.03 -5.82 -7.35
N ILE A 126 -2.96 -5.22 -8.13
CA ILE A 126 -3.45 -3.87 -7.81
C ILE A 126 -4.20 -3.84 -6.48
N ARG A 127 -4.92 -4.91 -6.08
CA ARG A 127 -5.54 -4.99 -4.74
C ARG A 127 -4.52 -5.05 -3.61
N GLN A 128 -3.39 -5.70 -3.83
CA GLN A 128 -2.26 -5.68 -2.87
C GLN A 128 -1.75 -4.25 -2.70
N LEU A 129 -1.53 -3.52 -3.79
CA LEU A 129 -1.11 -2.12 -3.75
C LEU A 129 -2.15 -1.20 -3.07
N VAL A 130 -3.46 -1.41 -3.29
CA VAL A 130 -4.52 -0.67 -2.58
C VAL A 130 -4.39 -0.86 -1.07
N ALA A 131 -4.20 -2.10 -0.62
CA ALA A 131 -4.04 -2.42 0.79
C ALA A 131 -2.75 -1.78 1.35
N ASP A 132 -1.66 -1.86 0.61
CA ASP A 132 -0.36 -1.33 1.00
C ASP A 132 -0.44 0.20 1.22
N HIS A 133 -0.94 0.95 0.23
CA HIS A 133 -1.13 2.39 0.36
C HIS A 133 -2.07 2.78 1.51
N LEU A 134 -3.16 2.01 1.73
CA LEU A 134 -4.11 2.31 2.78
C LEU A 134 -3.51 2.10 4.17
N ILE A 135 -2.88 0.94 4.39
CA ILE A 135 -2.34 0.56 5.70
C ILE A 135 -1.10 1.39 6.03
N HIS A 136 -0.15 1.53 5.10
CA HIS A 136 1.05 2.34 5.31
C HIS A 136 0.75 3.86 5.33
N GLY A 137 -0.27 4.30 4.61
CA GLY A 137 -0.78 5.66 4.76
C GLY A 137 -1.31 5.92 6.17
N TRP A 138 -2.01 4.95 6.78
CA TRP A 138 -2.42 5.03 8.18
C TRP A 138 -1.22 4.97 9.13
N ASP A 139 -0.28 4.07 8.91
CA ASP A 139 0.95 3.96 9.70
C ASP A 139 1.70 5.32 9.75
N LEU A 140 1.85 5.95 8.58
CA LEU A 140 2.49 7.27 8.45
C LEU A 140 1.69 8.37 9.14
N ALA A 141 0.36 8.38 8.97
CA ALA A 141 -0.51 9.39 9.58
C ALA A 141 -0.40 9.37 11.11
N VAL A 142 -0.46 8.19 11.74
CA VAL A 142 -0.37 8.09 13.21
C VAL A 142 1.04 8.37 13.71
N ALA A 143 2.09 7.97 12.98
CA ALA A 143 3.48 8.24 13.33
C ALA A 143 3.79 9.74 13.34
N THR A 144 3.13 10.50 12.47
CA THR A 144 3.39 11.94 12.28
C THR A 144 2.33 12.85 12.89
N GLY A 145 1.37 12.26 13.63
CA GLY A 145 0.31 13.02 14.34
C GLY A 145 -0.74 13.60 13.40
N GLN A 146 -0.90 13.07 12.22
CA GLN A 146 -1.92 13.43 11.25
C GLN A 146 -3.26 12.73 11.55
N HIS A 147 -4.29 13.07 10.77
CA HIS A 147 -5.62 12.48 10.91
C HIS A 147 -5.62 11.00 10.55
N ARG A 148 -6.10 10.14 11.46
CA ARG A 148 -5.99 8.68 11.38
C ARG A 148 -7.24 7.96 10.86
N THR A 149 -8.31 8.69 10.54
CA THR A 149 -9.54 8.08 10.02
C THR A 149 -9.37 7.79 8.54
N LEU A 150 -9.58 6.53 8.19
CA LEU A 150 -9.55 6.05 6.82
C LEU A 150 -10.90 6.23 6.13
N ASP A 151 -10.88 6.27 4.82
CA ASP A 151 -12.07 6.24 4.00
C ASP A 151 -12.84 4.92 4.22
N PRO A 152 -14.10 4.96 4.68
CA PRO A 152 -14.84 3.75 5.04
C PRO A 152 -15.13 2.83 3.85
N GLU A 153 -15.19 3.34 2.62
CA GLU A 153 -15.36 2.50 1.43
C GLU A 153 -14.07 1.75 1.11
N LEU A 154 -12.90 2.40 1.20
CA LEU A 154 -11.61 1.74 1.07
C LEU A 154 -11.41 0.66 2.15
N VAL A 155 -11.77 0.98 3.40
CA VAL A 155 -11.73 0.01 4.50
C VAL A 155 -12.58 -1.21 4.19
N ALA A 156 -13.81 -1.01 3.73
CA ALA A 156 -14.71 -2.10 3.40
C ALA A 156 -14.20 -2.97 2.23
N GLU A 157 -13.67 -2.34 1.17
CA GLU A 157 -13.13 -3.06 0.01
C GLU A 157 -11.89 -3.88 0.36
N VAL A 158 -10.94 -3.29 1.10
CA VAL A 158 -9.72 -3.99 1.53
C VAL A 158 -10.07 -5.11 2.50
N ALA A 159 -10.97 -4.89 3.47
CA ALA A 159 -11.40 -5.92 4.41
C ALA A 159 -12.10 -7.09 3.70
N ALA A 160 -12.93 -6.81 2.70
CA ALA A 160 -13.60 -7.86 1.93
C ALA A 160 -12.60 -8.70 1.11
N TRP A 161 -11.63 -8.06 0.46
CA TRP A 161 -10.58 -8.72 -0.30
C TRP A 161 -9.63 -9.53 0.60
N PHE A 162 -9.23 -8.97 1.76
CA PHE A 162 -8.21 -9.54 2.62
C PHE A 162 -8.71 -10.73 3.45
N ARG A 163 -10.00 -10.84 3.71
CA ARG A 163 -10.61 -11.86 4.59
C ARG A 163 -10.15 -13.29 4.29
N ASP A 164 -10.09 -13.65 3.02
CA ASP A 164 -9.73 -15.00 2.58
C ASP A 164 -8.22 -15.15 2.32
N ARG A 165 -7.44 -14.11 2.61
CA ARG A 165 -5.99 -14.03 2.35
C ARG A 165 -5.14 -13.87 3.60
N GLU A 166 -5.76 -13.50 4.70
CA GLU A 166 -5.06 -13.18 5.95
C GLU A 166 -4.11 -14.31 6.39
N ASP A 167 -4.59 -15.56 6.36
CA ASP A 167 -3.78 -16.72 6.79
C ASP A 167 -2.55 -16.92 5.87
N ILE A 168 -2.69 -16.67 4.58
CA ILE A 168 -1.59 -16.79 3.61
C ILE A 168 -0.54 -15.71 3.89
N TYR A 169 -0.97 -14.45 4.02
CA TYR A 169 -0.06 -13.33 4.29
C TYR A 169 0.64 -13.45 5.64
N ARG A 170 -0.05 -13.98 6.64
CA ARG A 170 0.53 -14.21 7.97
C ARG A 170 1.54 -15.35 7.95
N SER A 171 1.21 -16.46 7.30
CA SER A 171 2.11 -17.62 7.19
C SER A 171 3.36 -17.35 6.35
N SER A 172 3.29 -16.43 5.39
CA SER A 172 4.45 -15.97 4.60
C SER A 172 5.33 -14.95 5.35
N GLY A 173 4.87 -14.43 6.48
CA GLY A 173 5.56 -13.36 7.22
C GLY A 173 5.37 -11.96 6.62
N SER A 174 4.49 -11.79 5.62
CA SER A 174 4.23 -10.50 4.99
C SER A 174 3.49 -9.52 5.91
N ILE A 175 2.80 -10.01 6.93
CA ILE A 175 2.14 -9.20 7.95
C ILE A 175 2.48 -9.72 9.35
N ALA A 176 2.52 -8.79 10.32
CA ALA A 176 2.75 -9.12 11.72
C ALA A 176 1.53 -9.85 12.35
N GLU A 177 1.77 -10.55 13.46
CA GLU A 177 0.72 -11.18 14.24
C GLU A 177 -0.34 -10.19 14.73
N ARG A 178 -1.58 -10.65 14.89
CA ARG A 178 -2.64 -9.81 15.48
C ARG A 178 -2.25 -9.37 16.88
N PRO A 179 -2.25 -8.07 17.19
CA PRO A 179 -1.89 -7.58 18.51
C PRO A 179 -2.91 -8.04 19.56
N THR A 180 -2.47 -8.77 20.58
CA THR A 180 -3.34 -9.37 21.62
C THR A 180 -4.02 -8.32 22.50
N SER A 181 -3.47 -7.12 22.60
CA SER A 181 -4.01 -6.00 23.41
C SER A 181 -4.98 -5.10 22.65
N ALA A 182 -5.04 -5.23 21.32
CA ALA A 182 -5.89 -4.37 20.50
C ALA A 182 -7.36 -4.73 20.65
N LYS A 183 -8.20 -3.70 20.63
CA LYS A 183 -9.66 -3.84 20.67
C LYS A 183 -10.23 -3.47 19.31
N GLY A 184 -10.93 -4.42 18.70
CA GLY A 184 -11.80 -4.17 17.55
C GLY A 184 -13.11 -3.52 17.99
N GLY A 185 -14.03 -3.40 17.07
CA GLY A 185 -15.39 -2.93 17.35
C GLY A 185 -15.91 -1.95 16.31
N ASP A 186 -15.05 -1.52 15.40
CA ASP A 186 -15.44 -0.81 14.18
C ASP A 186 -14.65 -1.36 12.98
N PRO A 187 -15.13 -1.16 11.74
CA PRO A 187 -14.52 -1.75 10.56
C PRO A 187 -13.05 -1.36 10.34
N GLN A 188 -12.65 -0.13 10.67
CA GLN A 188 -11.26 0.31 10.54
C GLN A 188 -10.37 -0.38 11.56
N ALA A 189 -10.77 -0.42 12.83
CA ALA A 189 -10.01 -1.11 13.87
C ALA A 189 -9.84 -2.59 13.56
N ASP A 190 -10.91 -3.26 13.10
CA ASP A 190 -10.88 -4.67 12.73
C ASP A 190 -9.93 -4.94 11.56
N LEU A 191 -9.94 -4.06 10.53
CA LEU A 191 -9.00 -4.12 9.41
C LEU A 191 -7.54 -3.95 9.86
N LEU A 192 -7.25 -2.93 10.65
CA LEU A 192 -5.92 -2.65 11.16
C LEU A 192 -5.37 -3.83 11.99
N ILE A 193 -6.20 -4.42 12.86
CA ILE A 193 -5.85 -5.61 13.63
C ILE A 193 -5.56 -6.80 12.70
N ALA A 194 -6.33 -6.99 11.64
CA ALA A 194 -6.09 -8.03 10.66
C ALA A 194 -4.73 -7.86 9.96
N PHE A 195 -4.29 -6.63 9.74
CA PHE A 195 -2.94 -6.32 9.23
C PHE A 195 -1.86 -6.24 10.33
N GLY A 196 -2.14 -6.67 11.56
CA GLY A 196 -1.18 -6.70 12.65
C GLY A 196 -0.92 -5.34 13.31
N ARG A 197 -1.79 -4.34 13.10
CA ARG A 197 -1.67 -3.00 13.67
C ARG A 197 -2.50 -2.86 14.94
N ASN A 198 -1.96 -2.11 15.92
CA ASN A 198 -2.75 -1.69 17.07
C ASN A 198 -3.46 -0.35 16.72
N PRO A 199 -4.81 -0.30 16.66
CA PRO A 199 -5.54 0.92 16.34
C PRO A 199 -5.27 2.09 17.32
N ASP A 200 -4.88 1.78 18.56
CA ASP A 200 -4.55 2.76 19.60
C ASP A 200 -3.07 3.19 19.59
N TRP A 201 -2.30 2.74 18.59
CA TRP A 201 -0.88 3.07 18.51
C TRP A 201 -0.65 4.59 18.51
N ALA A 202 0.35 5.02 19.26
CA ALA A 202 0.82 6.39 19.29
C ALA A 202 2.35 6.39 19.53
N PRO A 203 3.09 7.37 18.97
CA PRO A 203 4.52 7.49 19.26
C PRO A 203 4.75 7.72 20.75
N ASN A 204 5.78 7.06 21.29
CA ASN A 204 6.12 7.23 22.70
C ASN A 204 6.67 8.65 22.93
N PRO A 205 6.07 9.48 23.81
CA PRO A 205 6.52 10.85 24.02
C PRO A 205 7.94 10.98 24.61
N ARG A 206 8.59 9.86 24.97
CA ARG A 206 9.96 9.84 25.56
C ARG A 206 11.07 9.69 24.53
N THR A 207 10.78 9.58 23.25
CA THR A 207 11.75 9.38 22.16
C THR A 207 11.97 10.61 21.29
N ARG A 208 11.64 11.79 21.79
CA ARG A 208 11.96 13.08 21.13
C ARG A 208 13.19 13.73 21.74
#